data_38e6d4a23b1d71487600e2e09cd62a77
#
_entry.id   38e6d4a23b1d71487600e2e09cd62a77
#
_cell.length_a   1.000
_cell.length_b   1.000
_cell.length_c   1.000
_cell.angle_alpha   90.00
_cell.angle_beta   90.00
_cell.angle_gamma   90.00
#
_symmetry.space_group_name_H-M   'P 1'
#
loop_
_entity.id
_entity.type
_entity.pdbx_description
1 polymer ?
#
loop_
_entity_poly.entity_id
_entity_poly.type
_entity_poly.pdbx_seq_one_letter_code
_entity_poly.pdbx_strand_id
1 'polypeptide(L)'
;MRAQYVSDHIEGLDEPLLENPRTQIFHESPKKIVNKVDSPDLGMAYSMNPYQGCEHGCIYCYARNTHEYYGFSAGLDFESKIVVKKNAPRILEQQLLSTNWNASPIMLSGNTDCYQPQERKFQITRQILHVLAHYRHPVGVITKNSLITRDIDILQDLASDKLVQVMISITTLNEDLRRIMEPRTASSIKRLKTIEELAKANIPVGIMNAPIIPGLNHQEIPQVLKAAADHGACTAGMTIVRLNGSTGQLFQDWLSKNFPDRFDKIWNQICSLHGGRVNDSLFGRRMRGEGKIAEAIDQLYRISKKKYFAGREMPPYDLTKFRKGGNLSLF
;
A
#
# COMPACT_ATOMS: atom_id res chain seq x y z
N MET A 1 -8.94 -17.71 -13.53
CA MET A 1 -10.13 -17.40 -12.73
C MET A 1 -10.24 -15.90 -12.43
N ARG A 2 -9.33 -15.25 -11.75
CA ARG A 2 -9.50 -13.88 -11.33
C ARG A 2 -9.56 -12.82 -12.46
N ALA A 3 -8.70 -12.91 -13.46
CA ALA A 3 -8.75 -12.02 -14.62
C ALA A 3 -10.12 -12.12 -15.31
N GLN A 4 -10.66 -13.32 -15.37
CA GLN A 4 -12.00 -13.60 -15.88
C GLN A 4 -13.09 -12.83 -15.11
N TYR A 5 -13.05 -12.87 -13.77
CA TYR A 5 -14.08 -12.19 -12.97
C TYR A 5 -14.09 -10.69 -13.18
N VAL A 6 -12.91 -10.10 -13.34
CA VAL A 6 -12.78 -8.67 -13.57
C VAL A 6 -13.33 -8.29 -14.94
N SER A 7 -13.00 -9.02 -15.99
CA SER A 7 -13.48 -8.82 -17.35
C SER A 7 -14.99 -8.97 -17.46
N ASP A 8 -15.51 -10.08 -16.92
CA ASP A 8 -16.93 -10.39 -16.92
C ASP A 8 -17.78 -9.29 -16.31
N HIS A 9 -17.21 -8.57 -15.37
CA HIS A 9 -17.96 -7.56 -14.62
C HIS A 9 -17.87 -6.15 -15.21
N ILE A 10 -16.71 -5.79 -15.82
CA ILE A 10 -16.41 -4.41 -16.21
C ILE A 10 -16.52 -4.21 -17.72
N GLU A 11 -16.06 -5.16 -18.51
CA GLU A 11 -15.84 -4.98 -19.96
C GLU A 11 -16.93 -5.60 -20.81
N GLY A 12 -17.91 -6.28 -20.18
CA GLY A 12 -18.87 -7.10 -20.89
C GLY A 12 -18.27 -8.42 -21.37
N LEU A 13 -19.11 -9.38 -21.66
CA LEU A 13 -18.73 -10.79 -21.74
C LEU A 13 -18.51 -11.35 -23.13
N ASP A 14 -18.64 -10.51 -24.15
CA ASP A 14 -18.57 -10.95 -25.54
C ASP A 14 -17.14 -11.03 -26.07
N GLU A 15 -16.15 -10.57 -25.27
CA GLU A 15 -14.74 -10.66 -25.63
C GLU A 15 -14.07 -11.89 -24.98
N PRO A 16 -13.17 -12.59 -25.73
CA PRO A 16 -12.46 -13.73 -25.17
C PRO A 16 -11.52 -13.29 -24.04
N LEU A 17 -11.69 -13.93 -22.88
CA LEU A 17 -10.91 -13.64 -21.69
C LEU A 17 -9.49 -14.17 -21.81
N LEU A 18 -8.51 -13.29 -21.61
CA LEU A 18 -7.10 -13.71 -21.59
C LEU A 18 -6.76 -14.30 -20.21
N GLU A 19 -6.42 -15.57 -20.16
CA GLU A 19 -6.02 -16.24 -18.90
C GLU A 19 -4.80 -15.57 -18.24
N ASN A 20 -3.85 -15.07 -19.05
CA ASN A 20 -2.67 -14.34 -18.60
C ASN A 20 -2.41 -13.12 -19.52
N PRO A 21 -3.05 -12.01 -19.30
CA PRO A 21 -2.82 -10.80 -20.11
C PRO A 21 -1.37 -10.36 -19.94
N ARG A 22 -0.68 -10.12 -21.07
CA ARG A 22 0.68 -9.57 -21.06
C ARG A 22 0.61 -8.14 -20.56
N THR A 23 1.48 -7.80 -19.61
CA THR A 23 1.60 -6.43 -19.13
C THR A 23 2.04 -5.50 -20.26
N GLN A 24 1.25 -4.48 -20.50
CA GLN A 24 1.54 -3.39 -21.42
C GLN A 24 2.13 -2.21 -20.66
N ILE A 25 3.20 -1.63 -21.19
CA ILE A 25 3.92 -0.53 -20.55
C ILE A 25 3.66 0.75 -21.30
N PHE A 26 3.15 1.74 -20.58
CA PHE A 26 2.98 3.10 -21.04
C PHE A 26 3.97 4.02 -20.33
N HIS A 27 4.34 5.14 -20.92
CA HIS A 27 5.29 6.09 -20.35
C HIS A 27 4.61 7.44 -20.16
N GLU A 28 4.82 8.02 -18.99
CA GLU A 28 4.37 9.37 -18.66
C GLU A 28 5.55 10.21 -18.14
N SER A 29 5.54 11.50 -18.49
CA SER A 29 6.44 12.51 -17.95
C SER A 29 5.60 13.59 -17.25
N PRO A 30 5.22 13.38 -15.98
CA PRO A 30 4.38 14.33 -15.27
C PRO A 30 5.16 15.61 -14.95
N LYS A 31 4.44 16.74 -14.81
CA LYS A 31 5.05 18.02 -14.39
C LYS A 31 5.50 18.01 -12.93
N LYS A 32 4.84 17.22 -12.09
CA LYS A 32 5.12 17.05 -10.65
C LYS A 32 4.99 15.58 -10.30
N ILE A 33 5.82 15.11 -9.37
CA ILE A 33 5.74 13.73 -8.89
C ILE A 33 5.30 13.65 -7.44
N VAL A 34 5.62 14.65 -6.63
CA VAL A 34 5.16 14.77 -5.24
C VAL A 34 3.85 15.55 -5.23
N ASN A 35 2.82 14.95 -4.65
CA ASN A 35 1.48 15.53 -4.54
C ASN A 35 1.13 15.75 -3.08
N LYS A 36 0.47 16.86 -2.78
CA LYS A 36 -0.10 17.13 -1.47
C LYS A 36 -1.25 16.17 -1.19
N VAL A 37 -1.34 15.71 0.04
CA VAL A 37 -2.42 14.84 0.51
C VAL A 37 -3.34 15.63 1.42
N ASP A 38 -4.51 16.00 0.90
CA ASP A 38 -5.52 16.77 1.63
C ASP A 38 -6.52 15.83 2.33
N SER A 39 -5.99 14.92 3.16
CA SER A 39 -6.81 13.98 3.92
C SER A 39 -6.41 13.98 5.40
N PRO A 40 -7.28 14.43 6.30
CA PRO A 40 -6.99 14.42 7.74
C PRO A 40 -6.90 13.02 8.35
N ASP A 41 -7.39 11.99 7.64
CA ASP A 41 -7.29 10.60 8.10
C ASP A 41 -5.90 9.99 7.91
N LEU A 42 -5.08 10.61 7.08
CA LEU A 42 -3.76 10.11 6.73
C LEU A 42 -2.72 10.99 7.41
N GLY A 43 -1.89 10.42 8.25
CA GLY A 43 -0.81 11.12 8.93
C GLY A 43 0.37 11.52 8.01
N MET A 44 0.08 11.82 6.72
CA MET A 44 1.07 12.20 5.72
C MET A 44 0.64 13.46 4.98
N ALA A 45 1.58 14.38 4.75
CA ALA A 45 1.32 15.62 4.01
C ALA A 45 1.52 15.45 2.49
N TYR A 46 2.39 14.54 2.08
CA TYR A 46 2.76 14.34 0.69
C TYR A 46 2.81 12.85 0.33
N SER A 47 2.47 12.56 -0.93
CA SER A 47 2.62 11.22 -1.51
C SER A 47 3.27 11.27 -2.89
N MET A 48 3.90 10.16 -3.26
CA MET A 48 4.55 9.98 -4.55
C MET A 48 4.35 8.54 -5.04
N ASN A 49 4.03 8.40 -6.33
CA ASN A 49 3.82 7.12 -6.97
C ASN A 49 4.57 7.07 -8.29
N PRO A 50 5.66 6.28 -8.39
CA PRO A 50 6.45 6.16 -9.62
C PRO A 50 5.74 5.40 -10.73
N TYR A 51 4.68 4.69 -10.38
CA TYR A 51 3.85 3.90 -11.28
C TYR A 51 2.38 4.25 -11.14
N GLN A 52 1.61 4.08 -12.20
CA GLN A 52 0.15 4.04 -12.19
C GLN A 52 -0.30 2.70 -12.77
N GLY A 53 -1.37 2.10 -12.20
CA GLY A 53 -1.65 0.68 -12.33
C GLY A 53 -0.73 -0.16 -11.44
N CYS A 54 -1.13 -1.39 -11.13
CA CYS A 54 -0.37 -2.23 -10.20
C CYS A 54 -0.57 -3.71 -10.50
N GLU A 55 0.50 -4.39 -10.92
CA GLU A 55 0.46 -5.82 -11.24
C GLU A 55 0.14 -6.72 -10.04
N HIS A 56 0.22 -6.22 -8.79
CA HIS A 56 -0.19 -6.99 -7.61
C HIS A 56 -1.63 -7.47 -7.70
N GLY A 57 -2.49 -6.67 -8.36
CA GLY A 57 -3.84 -7.05 -8.70
C GLY A 57 -4.76 -7.29 -7.49
N CYS A 58 -4.55 -6.65 -6.36
CA CYS A 58 -5.44 -6.80 -5.19
C CYS A 58 -6.88 -6.44 -5.54
N ILE A 59 -7.83 -7.34 -5.25
CA ILE A 59 -9.23 -7.16 -5.67
C ILE A 59 -9.93 -5.97 -4.98
N TYR A 60 -9.54 -5.66 -3.76
CA TYR A 60 -10.09 -4.60 -2.93
C TYR A 60 -9.39 -3.25 -3.11
N CYS A 61 -8.45 -3.11 -4.05
CA CYS A 61 -7.57 -1.95 -4.12
C CYS A 61 -8.33 -0.68 -4.49
N TYR A 62 -8.30 0.31 -3.59
CA TYR A 62 -8.94 1.61 -3.83
C TYR A 62 -8.31 2.40 -4.98
N ALA A 63 -7.05 2.10 -5.30
CA ALA A 63 -6.32 2.76 -6.38
C ALA A 63 -6.82 2.41 -7.79
N ARG A 64 -7.65 1.34 -7.93
CA ARG A 64 -8.21 0.92 -9.21
C ARG A 64 -8.94 2.04 -9.93
N ASN A 65 -9.74 2.83 -9.21
CA ASN A 65 -10.51 3.93 -9.80
C ASN A 65 -9.63 5.05 -10.35
N THR A 66 -8.39 5.19 -9.89
CA THR A 66 -7.47 6.22 -10.43
C THR A 66 -6.97 5.88 -11.83
N HIS A 67 -7.16 4.65 -12.29
CA HIS A 67 -6.79 4.22 -13.63
C HIS A 67 -7.72 4.79 -14.71
N GLU A 68 -8.95 5.07 -14.33
CA GLU A 68 -9.96 5.68 -15.18
C GLU A 68 -9.54 7.07 -15.69
N TYR A 69 -8.71 7.83 -14.95
CA TYR A 69 -8.13 9.09 -15.42
C TYR A 69 -7.23 8.94 -16.66
N TYR A 70 -6.73 7.73 -16.91
CA TYR A 70 -5.93 7.41 -18.09
C TYR A 70 -6.76 6.80 -19.22
N GLY A 71 -8.09 6.74 -19.07
CA GLY A 71 -8.99 6.09 -20.03
C GLY A 71 -8.92 4.56 -20.00
N PHE A 72 -8.38 3.99 -18.93
CA PHE A 72 -8.29 2.56 -18.72
C PHE A 72 -9.33 2.08 -17.69
N SER A 73 -9.77 0.81 -17.80
CA SER A 73 -10.72 0.27 -16.84
C SER A 73 -10.08 0.05 -15.45
N ALA A 74 -10.89 0.17 -14.40
CA ALA A 74 -10.50 -0.16 -13.04
C ALA A 74 -10.32 -1.69 -12.84
N GLY A 75 -10.74 -2.49 -13.80
CA GLY A 75 -10.69 -3.93 -13.80
C GLY A 75 -9.31 -4.49 -14.16
N LEU A 76 -9.28 -5.25 -15.24
CA LEU A 76 -8.07 -5.93 -15.71
C LEU A 76 -6.98 -4.96 -16.18
N ASP A 77 -7.38 -3.82 -16.76
CA ASP A 77 -6.44 -2.80 -17.21
C ASP A 77 -5.55 -2.29 -16.07
N PHE A 78 -6.13 -2.10 -14.87
CA PHE A 78 -5.35 -1.70 -13.69
C PHE A 78 -4.20 -2.64 -13.37
N GLU A 79 -4.35 -3.92 -13.70
CA GLU A 79 -3.37 -4.97 -13.41
C GLU A 79 -2.39 -5.21 -14.55
N SER A 80 -2.76 -4.86 -15.78
CA SER A 80 -2.04 -5.20 -17.01
C SER A 80 -1.52 -4.01 -17.80
N LYS A 81 -2.09 -2.81 -17.65
CA LYS A 81 -1.63 -1.59 -18.31
C LYS A 81 -0.93 -0.69 -17.29
N ILE A 82 0.41 -0.75 -17.27
CA ILE A 82 1.20 -0.04 -16.27
C ILE A 82 1.83 1.22 -16.88
N VAL A 83 1.49 2.38 -16.31
CA VAL A 83 2.11 3.65 -16.68
C VAL A 83 3.34 3.88 -15.82
N VAL A 84 4.48 4.04 -16.46
CA VAL A 84 5.81 4.17 -15.85
C VAL A 84 6.31 5.60 -15.97
N LYS A 85 6.65 6.22 -14.84
CA LYS A 85 7.12 7.61 -14.76
C LYS A 85 8.65 7.63 -14.68
N LYS A 86 9.33 7.32 -15.80
CA LYS A 86 10.80 7.18 -15.84
C LYS A 86 11.55 8.40 -15.33
N ASN A 87 10.99 9.61 -15.54
CA ASN A 87 11.63 10.86 -15.13
C ASN A 87 11.34 11.23 -13.66
N ALA A 88 10.66 10.36 -12.90
CA ALA A 88 10.28 10.64 -11.52
C ALA A 88 11.46 11.06 -10.62
N PRO A 89 12.65 10.43 -10.67
CA PRO A 89 13.79 10.84 -9.86
C PRO A 89 14.23 12.28 -10.15
N ARG A 90 14.37 12.65 -11.44
CA ARG A 90 14.76 14.00 -11.84
C ARG A 90 13.71 15.05 -11.47
N ILE A 91 12.43 14.73 -11.63
CA ILE A 91 11.35 15.64 -11.27
C ILE A 91 11.28 15.82 -9.76
N LEU A 92 11.52 14.75 -8.98
CA LEU A 92 11.63 14.84 -7.51
C LEU A 92 12.73 15.80 -7.12
N GLU A 93 13.95 15.64 -7.68
CA GLU A 93 15.08 16.51 -7.40
C GLU A 93 14.75 17.98 -7.67
N GLN A 94 14.15 18.29 -8.80
CA GLN A 94 13.68 19.64 -9.13
C GLN A 94 12.67 20.19 -8.12
N GLN A 95 11.76 19.36 -7.63
CA GLN A 95 10.78 19.77 -6.62
C GLN A 95 11.45 20.02 -5.26
N LEU A 96 12.41 19.21 -4.84
CA LEU A 96 13.16 19.38 -3.59
C LEU A 96 14.01 20.65 -3.59
N LEU A 97 14.56 21.03 -4.75
CA LEU A 97 15.35 22.25 -4.93
C LEU A 97 14.51 23.54 -5.00
N SER A 98 13.20 23.42 -5.19
CA SER A 98 12.30 24.57 -5.25
C SER A 98 12.41 25.43 -3.97
N THR A 99 12.42 26.76 -4.15
CA THR A 99 12.54 27.74 -3.02
C THR A 99 11.48 27.55 -1.96
N ASN A 100 10.27 27.15 -2.37
CA ASN A 100 9.11 26.98 -1.48
C ASN A 100 9.05 25.58 -0.86
N TRP A 101 10.00 24.68 -1.13
CA TRP A 101 9.97 23.33 -0.56
C TRP A 101 10.53 23.33 0.87
N ASN A 102 9.70 22.85 1.80
CA ASN A 102 10.10 22.57 3.17
C ASN A 102 10.08 21.07 3.42
N ALA A 103 11.04 20.55 4.18
CA ALA A 103 11.11 19.14 4.50
C ALA A 103 9.85 18.66 5.22
N SER A 104 9.17 17.71 4.61
CA SER A 104 8.04 16.99 5.21
C SER A 104 8.02 15.58 4.63
N PRO A 105 7.73 14.54 5.42
CA PRO A 105 7.81 13.16 4.93
C PRO A 105 6.97 12.94 3.67
N ILE A 106 7.58 12.34 2.67
CA ILE A 106 6.90 11.92 1.44
C ILE A 106 6.58 10.43 1.55
N MET A 107 5.32 10.05 1.41
CA MET A 107 4.93 8.64 1.39
C MET A 107 5.08 8.06 -0.02
N LEU A 108 5.96 7.09 -0.20
CA LEU A 108 6.02 6.22 -1.37
C LEU A 108 4.92 5.16 -1.29
N SER A 109 4.23 4.91 -2.40
CA SER A 109 3.07 4.01 -2.50
C SER A 109 1.80 4.53 -1.81
N GLY A 110 1.57 5.82 -1.82
CA GLY A 110 0.30 6.38 -1.35
C GLY A 110 -0.90 5.91 -2.21
N ASN A 111 -0.65 5.42 -3.42
CA ASN A 111 -1.66 4.90 -4.35
C ASN A 111 -1.31 3.49 -4.84
N THR A 112 -0.39 3.35 -5.79
CA THR A 112 0.10 2.07 -6.32
C THR A 112 1.38 1.64 -5.62
N ASP A 113 1.64 0.33 -5.55
CA ASP A 113 2.82 -0.18 -4.86
C ASP A 113 4.10 0.17 -5.64
N CYS A 114 5.03 0.84 -5.00
CA CYS A 114 6.30 1.25 -5.60
C CYS A 114 7.26 0.06 -5.83
N TYR A 115 7.04 -1.07 -5.17
CA TYR A 115 7.76 -2.32 -5.38
C TYR A 115 6.96 -3.37 -6.14
N GLN A 116 5.96 -2.96 -6.93
CA GLN A 116 5.27 -3.87 -7.83
C GLN A 116 6.25 -4.57 -8.81
N PRO A 117 5.89 -5.69 -9.47
CA PRO A 117 6.83 -6.48 -10.29
C PRO A 117 7.65 -5.68 -11.31
N GLN A 118 7.09 -4.63 -11.92
CA GLN A 118 7.82 -3.78 -12.89
C GLN A 118 9.01 -3.02 -12.27
N GLU A 119 9.02 -2.83 -10.97
CA GLU A 119 10.16 -2.19 -10.29
C GLU A 119 11.46 -3.00 -10.41
N ARG A 120 11.38 -4.32 -10.61
CA ARG A 120 12.56 -5.16 -10.90
C ARG A 120 13.27 -4.72 -12.17
N LYS A 121 12.50 -4.28 -13.17
CA LYS A 121 13.02 -3.87 -14.49
C LYS A 121 13.41 -2.40 -14.50
N PHE A 122 12.54 -1.53 -14.01
CA PHE A 122 12.73 -0.08 -14.18
C PHE A 122 13.54 0.58 -13.08
N GLN A 123 13.58 0.02 -11.88
CA GLN A 123 14.35 0.48 -10.71
C GLN A 123 14.12 1.97 -10.36
N ILE A 124 12.92 2.50 -10.62
CA ILE A 124 12.61 3.90 -10.38
C ILE A 124 12.54 4.21 -8.90
N THR A 125 11.98 3.29 -8.10
CA THR A 125 11.92 3.43 -6.64
C THR A 125 13.32 3.52 -6.05
N ARG A 126 14.24 2.66 -6.48
CA ARG A 126 15.63 2.73 -6.06
C ARG A 126 16.29 4.07 -6.40
N GLN A 127 16.09 4.57 -7.63
CA GLN A 127 16.60 5.88 -8.05
C GLN A 127 15.99 7.03 -7.22
N ILE A 128 14.70 6.96 -6.92
CA ILE A 128 14.00 7.91 -6.03
C ILE A 128 14.63 7.89 -4.63
N LEU A 129 14.89 6.71 -4.07
CA LEU A 129 15.52 6.57 -2.75
C LEU A 129 16.95 7.17 -2.76
N HIS A 130 17.72 7.01 -3.82
CA HIS A 130 19.03 7.68 -3.97
C HIS A 130 18.90 9.21 -3.94
N VAL A 131 17.92 9.79 -4.63
CA VAL A 131 17.67 11.24 -4.58
C VAL A 131 17.33 11.66 -3.15
N LEU A 132 16.42 10.95 -2.48
CA LEU A 132 16.01 11.26 -1.10
C LEU A 132 17.19 11.14 -0.12
N ALA A 133 18.05 10.12 -0.28
CA ALA A 133 19.25 9.94 0.52
C ALA A 133 20.28 11.08 0.27
N HIS A 134 20.49 11.48 -0.99
CA HIS A 134 21.39 12.58 -1.35
C HIS A 134 20.98 13.90 -0.67
N TYR A 135 19.68 14.23 -0.67
CA TYR A 135 19.16 15.43 -0.05
C TYR A 135 18.81 15.26 1.43
N ARG A 136 19.09 14.09 2.03
CA ARG A 136 18.70 13.73 3.42
C ARG A 136 17.22 14.05 3.69
N HIS A 137 16.35 13.68 2.77
CA HIS A 137 14.91 13.98 2.84
C HIS A 137 14.13 12.82 3.46
N PRO A 138 13.19 13.10 4.41
CA PRO A 138 12.41 12.05 5.07
C PRO A 138 11.42 11.37 4.13
N VAL A 139 11.31 10.04 4.24
CA VAL A 139 10.44 9.20 3.42
C VAL A 139 9.76 8.09 4.21
N GLY A 140 8.46 7.91 3.96
CA GLY A 140 7.71 6.73 4.36
C GLY A 140 7.55 5.79 3.17
N VAL A 141 7.65 4.49 3.39
CA VAL A 141 7.46 3.48 2.35
C VAL A 141 6.41 2.48 2.82
N ILE A 142 5.44 2.16 1.95
CA ILE A 142 4.50 1.08 2.22
C ILE A 142 4.47 0.11 1.04
N THR A 143 4.56 -1.20 1.31
CA THR A 143 4.56 -2.20 0.24
C THR A 143 4.01 -3.55 0.68
N LYS A 144 3.56 -4.35 -0.28
CA LYS A 144 3.22 -5.78 -0.17
C LYS A 144 4.29 -6.68 -0.78
N ASN A 145 5.45 -6.13 -1.16
CA ASN A 145 6.47 -6.89 -1.88
C ASN A 145 7.78 -6.98 -1.08
N SER A 146 8.39 -8.15 -1.11
CA SER A 146 9.71 -8.39 -0.52
C SER A 146 10.87 -7.76 -1.31
N LEU A 147 10.62 -7.22 -2.52
CA LEU A 147 11.66 -6.57 -3.32
C LEU A 147 12.31 -5.37 -2.62
N ILE A 148 11.66 -4.79 -1.62
CA ILE A 148 12.23 -3.72 -0.80
C ILE A 148 13.57 -4.11 -0.15
N THR A 149 13.82 -5.40 0.11
CA THR A 149 15.09 -5.86 0.68
C THR A 149 16.29 -5.65 -0.25
N ARG A 150 16.05 -5.49 -1.57
CA ARG A 150 17.09 -5.06 -2.53
C ARG A 150 17.73 -3.71 -2.16
N ASP A 151 16.96 -2.84 -1.55
CA ASP A 151 17.33 -1.44 -1.30
C ASP A 151 17.71 -1.19 0.17
N ILE A 152 18.04 -2.26 0.95
CA ILE A 152 18.45 -2.17 2.36
C ILE A 152 19.64 -1.23 2.53
N ASP A 153 20.57 -1.21 1.62
CA ASP A 153 21.74 -0.33 1.63
C ASP A 153 21.35 1.16 1.75
N ILE A 154 20.41 1.62 0.94
CA ILE A 154 19.94 3.01 0.95
C ILE A 154 19.03 3.27 2.14
N LEU A 155 18.14 2.32 2.45
CA LEU A 155 17.21 2.44 3.56
C LEU A 155 17.94 2.49 4.91
N GLN A 156 19.03 1.74 5.07
CA GLN A 156 19.88 1.74 6.27
C GLN A 156 20.62 3.09 6.43
N ASP A 157 21.13 3.65 5.34
CA ASP A 157 21.73 4.99 5.33
C ASP A 157 20.71 6.05 5.78
N LEU A 158 19.50 6.03 5.23
CA LEU A 158 18.40 6.91 5.66
C LEU A 158 17.97 6.67 7.11
N ALA A 159 17.95 5.42 7.57
CA ALA A 159 17.58 5.06 8.93
C ALA A 159 18.56 5.59 9.97
N SER A 160 19.86 5.66 9.65
CA SER A 160 20.91 6.20 10.54
C SER A 160 20.63 7.64 10.97
N ASP A 161 19.97 8.43 10.10
CA ASP A 161 19.57 9.81 10.37
C ASP A 161 18.05 9.95 10.69
N LYS A 162 17.36 8.85 10.98
CA LYS A 162 15.90 8.83 11.26
C LYS A 162 15.07 9.43 10.12
N LEU A 163 15.44 9.14 8.87
CA LEU A 163 14.81 9.69 7.68
C LEU A 163 13.89 8.69 6.96
N VAL A 164 13.80 7.45 7.43
CA VAL A 164 12.95 6.44 6.81
C VAL A 164 12.08 5.72 7.83
N GLN A 165 10.85 5.45 7.42
CA GLN A 165 9.92 4.54 8.09
C GLN A 165 9.34 3.61 7.05
N VAL A 166 9.32 2.30 7.32
CA VAL A 166 8.78 1.30 6.41
C VAL A 166 7.56 0.63 7.01
N MET A 167 6.52 0.44 6.19
CA MET A 167 5.34 -0.34 6.55
C MET A 167 5.18 -1.51 5.58
N ILE A 168 5.20 -2.73 6.10
CA ILE A 168 4.92 -3.94 5.30
C ILE A 168 3.46 -4.32 5.50
N SER A 169 2.71 -4.38 4.39
CA SER A 169 1.29 -4.73 4.46
C SER A 169 1.10 -6.24 4.48
N ILE A 170 0.42 -6.76 5.52
CA ILE A 170 0.01 -8.17 5.63
C ILE A 170 -1.48 -8.20 5.94
N THR A 171 -2.26 -8.65 4.98
CA THR A 171 -3.73 -8.67 5.07
C THR A 171 -4.25 -9.91 5.79
N THR A 172 -3.60 -11.05 5.59
CA THR A 172 -3.96 -12.35 6.14
C THR A 172 -2.71 -13.24 6.22
N LEU A 173 -2.71 -14.21 7.12
CA LEU A 173 -1.73 -15.30 7.17
C LEU A 173 -2.21 -16.54 6.40
N ASN A 174 -3.51 -16.60 6.07
CA ASN A 174 -4.06 -17.65 5.23
C ASN A 174 -3.63 -17.46 3.78
N GLU A 175 -2.75 -18.34 3.30
CA GLU A 175 -2.15 -18.23 1.98
C GLU A 175 -3.15 -18.47 0.84
N ASP A 176 -4.18 -19.31 1.05
CA ASP A 176 -5.21 -19.55 0.05
C ASP A 176 -6.08 -18.31 -0.12
N LEU A 177 -6.47 -17.67 1.00
CA LEU A 177 -7.17 -16.38 0.94
C LEU A 177 -6.29 -15.30 0.29
N ARG A 178 -5.00 -15.22 0.64
CA ARG A 178 -4.09 -14.26 0.02
C ARG A 178 -4.02 -14.47 -1.50
N ARG A 179 -3.88 -15.70 -1.98
CA ARG A 179 -3.74 -16.00 -3.42
C ARG A 179 -4.90 -15.50 -4.24
N ILE A 180 -6.12 -15.59 -3.72
CA ILE A 180 -7.31 -15.12 -4.43
C ILE A 180 -7.55 -13.62 -4.26
N MET A 181 -7.13 -13.00 -3.13
CA MET A 181 -7.30 -11.56 -2.89
C MET A 181 -6.16 -10.71 -3.45
N GLU A 182 -4.93 -11.23 -3.42
CA GLU A 182 -3.67 -10.52 -3.70
C GLU A 182 -2.73 -11.40 -4.57
N PRO A 183 -3.13 -11.80 -5.76
CA PRO A 183 -2.54 -12.96 -6.49
C PRO A 183 -1.04 -12.82 -6.78
N ARG A 184 -0.54 -11.61 -7.05
CA ARG A 184 0.84 -11.37 -7.46
C ARG A 184 1.67 -10.59 -6.44
N THR A 185 1.22 -10.56 -5.19
CA THR A 185 2.01 -10.02 -4.06
C THR A 185 2.94 -11.10 -3.50
N ALA A 186 3.92 -10.71 -2.70
CA ALA A 186 4.70 -11.67 -1.92
C ALA A 186 3.82 -12.47 -0.96
N SER A 187 4.16 -13.72 -0.67
CA SER A 187 3.46 -14.53 0.33
C SER A 187 3.57 -13.89 1.73
N SER A 188 2.62 -14.22 2.62
CA SER A 188 2.59 -13.67 3.97
C SER A 188 3.87 -14.02 4.75
N ILE A 189 4.36 -15.25 4.61
CA ILE A 189 5.65 -15.68 5.21
C ILE A 189 6.82 -14.84 4.65
N LYS A 190 6.83 -14.55 3.36
CA LYS A 190 7.89 -13.77 2.74
C LYS A 190 7.86 -12.31 3.21
N ARG A 191 6.66 -11.75 3.44
CA ARG A 191 6.49 -10.40 4.03
C ARG A 191 6.94 -10.36 5.50
N LEU A 192 6.69 -11.41 6.28
CA LEU A 192 7.21 -11.52 7.65
C LEU A 192 8.74 -11.57 7.67
N LYS A 193 9.35 -12.39 6.81
CA LYS A 193 10.81 -12.41 6.63
C LYS A 193 11.38 -11.05 6.21
N THR A 194 10.65 -10.31 5.35
CA THR A 194 11.03 -8.95 4.97
C THR A 194 11.04 -8.01 6.17
N ILE A 195 10.06 -8.11 7.08
CA ILE A 195 10.08 -7.35 8.34
C ILE A 195 11.33 -7.70 9.14
N GLU A 196 11.66 -8.99 9.27
CA GLU A 196 12.83 -9.46 10.02
C GLU A 196 14.14 -8.94 9.43
N GLU A 197 14.30 -9.00 8.10
CA GLU A 197 15.50 -8.51 7.41
C GLU A 197 15.68 -7.01 7.60
N LEU A 198 14.62 -6.22 7.47
CA LEU A 198 14.65 -4.78 7.70
C LEU A 198 14.95 -4.44 9.17
N ALA A 199 14.34 -5.13 10.12
CA ALA A 199 14.60 -4.93 11.55
C ALA A 199 16.05 -5.28 11.92
N LYS A 200 16.60 -6.38 11.42
CA LYS A 200 18.01 -6.76 11.58
C LYS A 200 18.98 -5.73 11.00
N ALA A 201 18.58 -5.03 9.94
CA ALA A 201 19.34 -3.93 9.37
C ALA A 201 19.15 -2.59 10.11
N ASN A 202 18.49 -2.58 11.26
CA ASN A 202 18.14 -1.38 12.03
C ASN A 202 17.28 -0.36 11.26
N ILE A 203 16.50 -0.82 10.30
CA ILE A 203 15.54 0.01 9.57
C ILE A 203 14.21 -0.02 10.32
N PRO A 204 13.66 1.13 10.75
CA PRO A 204 12.37 1.17 11.44
C PRO A 204 11.25 0.60 10.57
N VAL A 205 10.69 -0.53 10.96
CA VAL A 205 9.66 -1.24 10.20
C VAL A 205 8.44 -1.53 11.06
N GLY A 206 7.26 -1.26 10.51
CA GLY A 206 5.97 -1.60 11.09
C GLY A 206 5.15 -2.50 10.18
N ILE A 207 4.04 -2.99 10.71
CA ILE A 207 3.04 -3.74 9.95
C ILE A 207 1.82 -2.88 9.65
N MET A 208 1.31 -2.95 8.41
CA MET A 208 -0.02 -2.47 8.04
C MET A 208 -0.94 -3.68 7.83
N ASN A 209 -1.77 -4.01 8.84
CA ASN A 209 -2.78 -5.06 8.73
C ASN A 209 -4.04 -4.49 8.07
N ALA A 210 -3.99 -4.33 6.75
CA ALA A 210 -5.01 -3.64 5.97
C ALA A 210 -5.15 -4.20 4.54
N PRO A 211 -6.42 -4.26 4.04
CA PRO A 211 -7.65 -3.95 4.76
C PRO A 211 -8.12 -5.10 5.67
N ILE A 212 -8.80 -4.75 6.74
CA ILE A 212 -9.59 -5.70 7.53
C ILE A 212 -10.96 -5.85 6.86
N ILE A 213 -11.31 -7.08 6.54
CA ILE A 213 -12.55 -7.45 5.87
C ILE A 213 -13.35 -8.34 6.83
N PRO A 214 -14.48 -7.86 7.40
CA PRO A 214 -15.28 -8.66 8.31
C PRO A 214 -15.76 -9.93 7.62
N GLY A 215 -15.75 -11.03 8.37
CA GLY A 215 -16.11 -12.35 7.83
C GLY A 215 -14.99 -13.04 7.02
N LEU A 216 -13.90 -12.36 6.62
CA LEU A 216 -12.78 -12.99 5.90
C LEU A 216 -11.51 -13.08 6.76
N ASN A 217 -10.95 -11.96 7.21
CA ASN A 217 -9.65 -11.92 7.88
C ASN A 217 -9.62 -11.23 9.24
N HIS A 218 -10.74 -10.64 9.71
CA HIS A 218 -10.75 -9.88 10.96
C HIS A 218 -10.37 -10.72 12.20
N GLN A 219 -10.65 -12.03 12.17
CA GLN A 219 -10.30 -12.93 13.27
C GLN A 219 -8.79 -13.20 13.36
N GLU A 220 -8.05 -12.97 12.28
CA GLU A 220 -6.60 -13.16 12.24
C GLU A 220 -5.79 -12.00 12.85
N ILE A 221 -6.44 -10.89 13.21
CA ILE A 221 -5.75 -9.69 13.73
C ILE A 221 -4.73 -10.04 14.83
N PRO A 222 -5.07 -10.82 15.88
CA PRO A 222 -4.12 -11.14 16.95
C PRO A 222 -2.91 -11.93 16.43
N GLN A 223 -3.14 -12.91 15.55
CA GLN A 223 -2.10 -13.77 15.00
C GLN A 223 -1.17 -12.99 14.07
N VAL A 224 -1.74 -12.13 13.20
CA VAL A 224 -0.98 -11.28 12.28
C VAL A 224 -0.11 -10.29 13.05
N LEU A 225 -0.66 -9.63 14.07
CA LEU A 225 0.08 -8.67 14.88
C LEU A 225 1.17 -9.35 15.70
N LYS A 226 0.87 -10.53 16.29
CA LYS A 226 1.87 -11.33 17.00
C LYS A 226 3.03 -11.71 16.08
N ALA A 227 2.72 -12.31 14.93
CA ALA A 227 3.72 -12.74 13.96
C ALA A 227 4.63 -11.57 13.52
N ALA A 228 4.06 -10.40 13.22
CA ALA A 228 4.84 -9.23 12.86
C ALA A 228 5.74 -8.73 13.98
N ALA A 229 5.23 -8.72 15.23
CA ALA A 229 6.00 -8.35 16.41
C ALA A 229 7.17 -9.32 16.68
N ASP A 230 6.93 -10.63 16.53
CA ASP A 230 7.96 -11.66 16.67
C ASP A 230 9.08 -11.52 15.61
N HIS A 231 8.76 -10.98 14.42
CA HIS A 231 9.74 -10.69 13.37
C HIS A 231 10.37 -9.29 13.47
N GLY A 232 10.12 -8.55 14.55
CA GLY A 232 10.81 -7.28 14.80
C GLY A 232 10.06 -6.01 14.39
N ALA A 233 8.79 -6.09 13.97
CA ALA A 233 8.00 -4.89 13.73
C ALA A 233 7.91 -4.03 15.01
N CYS A 234 8.11 -2.71 14.88
CA CYS A 234 8.08 -1.77 16.01
C CYS A 234 6.72 -1.10 16.18
N THR A 235 5.83 -1.17 15.19
CA THR A 235 4.47 -0.63 15.29
C THR A 235 3.50 -1.40 14.41
N ALA A 236 2.20 -1.19 14.65
CA ALA A 236 1.12 -1.73 13.81
C ALA A 236 0.10 -0.65 13.47
N GLY A 237 -0.39 -0.68 12.22
CA GLY A 237 -1.53 0.07 11.72
C GLY A 237 -2.60 -0.86 11.18
N MET A 238 -3.84 -0.40 11.12
CA MET A 238 -4.93 -1.08 10.42
C MET A 238 -5.86 -0.09 9.73
N THR A 239 -6.56 -0.56 8.71
CA THR A 239 -7.75 0.10 8.16
C THR A 239 -8.78 -0.96 7.80
N ILE A 240 -10.06 -0.63 7.89
CA ILE A 240 -11.12 -1.50 7.36
C ILE A 240 -11.22 -1.38 5.84
N VAL A 241 -11.84 -2.37 5.21
CA VAL A 241 -12.09 -2.36 3.76
C VAL A 241 -13.02 -1.21 3.37
N ARG A 242 -12.69 -0.56 2.25
CA ARG A 242 -13.50 0.46 1.59
C ARG A 242 -13.56 0.14 0.10
N LEU A 243 -14.75 0.02 -0.43
CA LEU A 243 -15.00 -0.40 -1.80
C LEU A 243 -15.59 0.77 -2.60
N ASN A 244 -14.76 1.78 -2.85
CA ASN A 244 -15.18 2.99 -3.56
C ASN A 244 -15.23 2.76 -5.08
N GLY A 245 -16.19 3.44 -5.74
CA GLY A 245 -16.35 3.41 -7.19
C GLY A 245 -16.50 1.98 -7.74
N SER A 246 -15.88 1.72 -8.88
CA SER A 246 -15.90 0.41 -9.57
C SER A 246 -15.33 -0.74 -8.74
N THR A 247 -14.50 -0.44 -7.70
CA THR A 247 -13.96 -1.48 -6.81
C THR A 247 -15.06 -2.22 -6.05
N GLY A 248 -16.19 -1.55 -5.77
CA GLY A 248 -17.35 -2.18 -5.11
C GLY A 248 -17.93 -3.34 -5.93
N GLN A 249 -18.18 -3.09 -7.18
CA GLN A 249 -18.71 -4.09 -8.11
C GLN A 249 -17.73 -5.25 -8.34
N LEU A 250 -16.45 -4.92 -8.55
CA LEU A 250 -15.38 -5.91 -8.73
C LEU A 250 -15.27 -6.85 -7.51
N PHE A 251 -15.34 -6.29 -6.32
CA PHE A 251 -15.26 -7.06 -5.09
C PHE A 251 -16.52 -7.91 -4.87
N GLN A 252 -17.69 -7.38 -5.20
CA GLN A 252 -18.96 -8.10 -5.12
C GLN A 252 -18.96 -9.33 -6.02
N ASP A 253 -18.58 -9.16 -7.28
CA ASP A 253 -18.46 -10.25 -8.24
C ASP A 253 -17.43 -11.30 -7.78
N TRP A 254 -16.26 -10.85 -7.35
CA TRP A 254 -15.24 -11.73 -6.78
C TRP A 254 -15.73 -12.50 -5.56
N LEU A 255 -16.44 -11.83 -4.65
CA LEU A 255 -16.95 -12.44 -3.42
C LEU A 255 -18.00 -13.52 -3.71
N SER A 256 -18.94 -13.25 -4.63
CA SER A 256 -19.98 -14.20 -5.03
C SER A 256 -19.40 -15.49 -5.65
N LYS A 257 -18.32 -15.35 -6.41
CA LYS A 257 -17.67 -16.48 -7.10
C LYS A 257 -16.72 -17.29 -6.21
N ASN A 258 -16.12 -16.69 -5.20
CA ASN A 258 -15.17 -17.37 -4.31
C ASN A 258 -15.79 -17.81 -2.97
N PHE A 259 -16.88 -17.19 -2.55
CA PHE A 259 -17.54 -17.48 -1.27
C PHE A 259 -19.07 -17.47 -1.39
N PRO A 260 -19.69 -18.25 -2.30
CA PRO A 260 -21.13 -18.21 -2.56
C PRO A 260 -21.93 -18.45 -1.29
N ASP A 261 -21.57 -19.45 -0.47
CA ASP A 261 -22.27 -19.81 0.76
C ASP A 261 -22.17 -18.77 1.89
N ARG A 262 -21.25 -17.83 1.77
CA ARG A 262 -20.97 -16.80 2.79
C ARG A 262 -21.15 -15.39 2.24
N PHE A 263 -21.55 -15.25 0.99
CA PHE A 263 -21.66 -13.98 0.28
C PHE A 263 -22.50 -12.96 1.07
N ASP A 264 -23.75 -13.27 1.35
CA ASP A 264 -24.67 -12.35 2.02
C ASP A 264 -24.15 -11.92 3.40
N LYS A 265 -23.60 -12.86 4.16
CA LYS A 265 -23.05 -12.57 5.49
C LYS A 265 -21.89 -11.59 5.40
N ILE A 266 -20.92 -11.83 4.53
CA ILE A 266 -19.73 -10.98 4.38
C ILE A 266 -20.13 -9.63 3.82
N TRP A 267 -20.95 -9.61 2.76
CA TRP A 267 -21.40 -8.39 2.12
C TRP A 267 -22.18 -7.47 3.07
N ASN A 268 -23.14 -8.02 3.79
CA ASN A 268 -23.91 -7.27 4.79
C ASN A 268 -23.03 -6.74 5.93
N GLN A 269 -22.01 -7.49 6.36
CA GLN A 269 -21.05 -7.02 7.35
C GLN A 269 -20.21 -5.85 6.82
N ILE A 270 -19.75 -5.88 5.55
CA ILE A 270 -19.06 -4.75 4.93
C ILE A 270 -19.98 -3.53 4.86
N CYS A 271 -21.22 -3.70 4.40
CA CYS A 271 -22.18 -2.61 4.34
C CYS A 271 -22.46 -2.00 5.72
N SER A 272 -22.55 -2.82 6.76
CA SER A 272 -22.81 -2.34 8.12
C SER A 272 -21.69 -1.46 8.68
N LEU A 273 -20.45 -1.62 8.21
CA LEU A 273 -19.32 -0.75 8.59
C LEU A 273 -19.47 0.69 8.06
N HIS A 274 -20.29 0.88 7.04
CA HIS A 274 -20.38 2.13 6.27
C HIS A 274 -21.84 2.64 6.17
N GLY A 275 -22.65 2.40 7.20
CA GLY A 275 -24.03 2.91 7.25
C GLY A 275 -24.95 2.32 6.17
N GLY A 276 -24.79 1.03 5.87
CA GLY A 276 -25.59 0.31 4.86
C GLY A 276 -25.02 0.41 3.43
N ARG A 277 -23.85 1.01 3.23
CA ARG A 277 -23.16 1.15 1.95
C ARG A 277 -21.84 0.40 1.97
N VAL A 278 -21.23 0.16 0.82
CA VAL A 278 -19.92 -0.51 0.71
C VAL A 278 -18.72 0.44 0.87
N ASN A 279 -18.98 1.73 0.94
CA ASN A 279 -18.00 2.79 1.08
C ASN A 279 -18.58 3.99 1.81
N ASP A 280 -17.72 4.67 2.57
CA ASP A 280 -18.00 5.93 3.21
C ASP A 280 -16.93 6.96 2.83
N SER A 281 -17.33 8.19 2.57
CA SER A 281 -16.45 9.31 2.24
C SER A 281 -16.12 10.21 3.43
N LEU A 282 -16.82 10.05 4.57
CA LEU A 282 -16.66 10.92 5.73
C LEU A 282 -15.32 10.68 6.42
N PHE A 283 -14.56 11.75 6.59
CA PHE A 283 -13.32 11.73 7.34
C PHE A 283 -13.56 11.31 8.80
N GLY A 284 -12.57 10.63 9.39
CA GLY A 284 -12.65 10.07 10.74
C GLY A 284 -13.40 8.73 10.83
N ARG A 285 -14.39 8.50 9.97
CA ARG A 285 -15.21 7.28 9.94
C ARG A 285 -14.80 6.30 8.85
N ARG A 286 -14.53 6.79 7.64
CA ARG A 286 -14.27 5.96 6.45
C ARG A 286 -13.14 4.93 6.61
N MET A 287 -12.17 5.18 7.49
CA MET A 287 -11.01 4.29 7.71
C MET A 287 -11.24 3.30 8.86
N ARG A 288 -12.21 3.56 9.73
CA ARG A 288 -12.48 2.78 10.95
C ARG A 288 -13.84 2.08 10.94
N GLY A 289 -14.80 2.59 10.14
CA GLY A 289 -16.18 2.14 10.17
C GLY A 289 -16.96 2.62 11.38
N GLU A 290 -18.22 2.16 11.46
CA GLU A 290 -19.13 2.42 12.56
C GLU A 290 -19.93 1.15 12.94
N GLY A 291 -20.58 1.19 14.10
CA GLY A 291 -21.43 0.12 14.60
C GLY A 291 -20.67 -1.03 15.27
N LYS A 292 -21.43 -1.99 15.80
CA LYS A 292 -20.92 -3.07 16.68
C LYS A 292 -19.77 -3.90 16.07
N ILE A 293 -19.80 -4.14 14.76
CA ILE A 293 -18.75 -4.92 14.10
C ILE A 293 -17.44 -4.10 14.02
N ALA A 294 -17.52 -2.82 13.70
CA ALA A 294 -16.37 -1.92 13.69
C ALA A 294 -15.76 -1.78 15.09
N GLU A 295 -16.60 -1.61 16.11
CA GLU A 295 -16.19 -1.52 17.52
C GLU A 295 -15.49 -2.81 17.98
N ALA A 296 -16.02 -3.98 17.64
CA ALA A 296 -15.40 -5.26 17.97
C ALA A 296 -14.03 -5.44 17.28
N ILE A 297 -13.91 -5.06 16.01
CA ILE A 297 -12.65 -5.08 15.26
C ILE A 297 -11.63 -4.12 15.88
N ASP A 298 -12.05 -2.90 16.20
CA ASP A 298 -11.16 -1.89 16.82
C ASP A 298 -10.71 -2.34 18.22
N GLN A 299 -11.61 -2.90 19.04
CA GLN A 299 -11.28 -3.46 20.34
C GLN A 299 -10.27 -4.61 20.23
N LEU A 300 -10.51 -5.57 19.32
CA LEU A 300 -9.62 -6.69 19.08
C LEU A 300 -8.23 -6.21 18.65
N TYR A 301 -8.17 -5.22 17.75
CA TYR A 301 -6.93 -4.61 17.32
C TYR A 301 -6.20 -3.90 18.47
N ARG A 302 -6.89 -3.07 19.26
CA ARG A 302 -6.28 -2.33 20.38
C ARG A 302 -5.69 -3.27 21.43
N ILE A 303 -6.45 -4.32 21.80
CA ILE A 303 -5.98 -5.34 22.76
C ILE A 303 -4.73 -6.02 22.21
N SER A 304 -4.76 -6.45 20.96
CA SER A 304 -3.64 -7.13 20.31
C SER A 304 -2.44 -6.22 20.17
N LYS A 305 -2.62 -4.96 19.78
CA LYS A 305 -1.54 -3.97 19.69
C LYS A 305 -0.93 -3.71 21.05
N LYS A 306 -1.73 -3.49 22.09
CA LYS A 306 -1.24 -3.31 23.46
C LYS A 306 -0.44 -4.52 23.93
N LYS A 307 -0.89 -5.74 23.62
CA LYS A 307 -0.24 -6.98 24.03
C LYS A 307 1.12 -7.23 23.35
N TYR A 308 1.20 -7.00 22.03
CA TYR A 308 2.36 -7.41 21.24
C TYR A 308 3.33 -6.27 20.90
N PHE A 309 2.90 -5.01 21.03
CA PHE A 309 3.73 -3.84 20.72
C PHE A 309 3.99 -2.94 21.94
N ALA A 310 3.76 -3.43 23.16
CA ALA A 310 4.09 -2.67 24.36
C ALA A 310 5.59 -2.31 24.38
N GLY A 311 5.89 -1.03 24.64
CA GLY A 311 7.27 -0.52 24.67
C GLY A 311 7.97 -0.43 23.33
N ARG A 312 7.26 -0.60 22.21
CA ARG A 312 7.78 -0.45 20.86
C ARG A 312 7.19 0.79 20.21
N GLU A 313 8.03 1.57 19.54
CA GLU A 313 7.61 2.80 18.86
C GLU A 313 8.32 2.95 17.51
N MET A 314 7.61 3.53 16.56
CA MET A 314 8.21 4.01 15.32
C MET A 314 8.94 5.33 15.63
N PRO A 315 10.27 5.41 15.44
CA PRO A 315 11.00 6.64 15.72
C PRO A 315 10.47 7.80 14.87
N PRO A 316 10.35 9.02 15.43
CA PRO A 316 9.96 10.18 14.66
C PRO A 316 11.04 10.53 13.62
N TYR A 317 10.62 11.18 12.53
CA TYR A 317 11.55 11.70 11.54
C TYR A 317 12.38 12.86 12.08
N ASP A 318 13.67 12.90 11.74
CA ASP A 318 14.54 14.05 11.98
C ASP A 318 14.54 14.97 10.75
N LEU A 319 13.64 15.97 10.75
CA LEU A 319 13.48 16.91 9.65
C LEU A 319 14.66 17.90 9.53
N THR A 320 15.50 18.01 10.57
CA THR A 320 16.65 18.94 10.58
C THR A 320 17.78 18.51 9.66
N LYS A 321 17.76 17.23 9.24
CA LYS A 321 18.76 16.66 8.36
C LYS A 321 18.64 17.04 6.89
N PHE A 322 17.48 17.57 6.46
CA PHE A 322 17.25 17.93 5.07
C PHE A 322 18.25 18.97 4.56
N ARG A 323 18.89 18.69 3.43
CA ARG A 323 19.93 19.54 2.83
C ARG A 323 19.55 19.94 1.41
N LYS A 324 19.08 21.16 1.24
CA LYS A 324 18.64 21.68 -0.05
C LYS A 324 19.77 21.74 -1.10
N GLY A 325 21.02 21.88 -0.68
CA GLY A 325 22.22 21.81 -1.53
C GLY A 325 22.77 20.41 -1.76
N GLY A 326 22.08 19.36 -1.29
CA GLY A 326 22.59 17.99 -1.31
C GLY A 326 23.64 17.72 -0.23
N ASN A 327 24.22 16.52 -0.24
CA ASN A 327 25.36 16.23 0.63
C ASN A 327 26.54 17.11 0.20
N LEU A 328 26.95 18.01 1.07
CA LEU A 328 28.25 18.64 0.95
C LEU A 328 29.28 17.54 1.17
N SER A 329 29.85 16.97 0.10
CA SER A 329 31.11 16.27 0.22
C SER A 329 32.13 17.32 0.64
N LEU A 330 32.44 17.39 1.91
CA LEU A 330 33.65 18.00 2.37
C LEU A 330 34.77 17.05 1.93
N PHE A 331 35.43 17.38 0.82
CA PHE A 331 36.70 16.90 0.28
C PHE A 331 37.17 15.50 0.71
#